data_b4a8fcc10f338ed0076785331d884a4d
#
_entry.id   b4a8fcc10f338ed0076785331d884a4d
#
_cell.length_a   1.000
_cell.length_b   1.000
_cell.length_c   1.000
_cell.angle_alpha   90.00
_cell.angle_beta   90.00
_cell.angle_gamma   90.00
#
_symmetry.space_group_name_H-M   'P 1'
#
loop_
_entity.id
_entity.type
_entity.pdbx_description
1 polymer ?
#
loop_
_entity_poly.entity_id
_entity_poly.type
_entity_poly.pdbx_seq_one_letter_code
_entity_poly.pdbx_strand_id
1 'polypeptide(L)'
;MPPKGTPPSFESELPGRPGANWAALLLPPMAALSIGAAAIHFAVTAEHFTEFWLFGVFFAAIAWFQALWPLAYLRWPTRITAGIALAANLGTVLLWAWTRFVGIPLGPSVGDAEVVGVADLAASGFETLLCGILLLLVVPAVRSRLLATPVSRSAWIGSGFWVVVVVAITTWVLALHGNDIMVMGH
;
A
#
# COMPACT_ATOMS: atom_id res chain seq x y z
N MET A 1 42.35 -3.44 52.54
CA MET A 1 40.93 -3.07 52.26
C MET A 1 40.72 -3.16 50.76
N PRO A 2 39.82 -4.01 50.26
CA PRO A 2 39.48 -4.03 48.84
C PRO A 2 38.63 -2.79 48.47
N PRO A 3 38.76 -2.22 47.25
CA PRO A 3 37.97 -1.08 46.81
C PRO A 3 36.50 -1.46 46.74
N LYS A 4 35.62 -0.59 47.27
CA LYS A 4 34.16 -0.70 47.15
C LYS A 4 33.81 -0.62 45.68
N GLY A 5 33.30 -1.73 45.13
CA GLY A 5 32.75 -1.74 43.78
C GLY A 5 31.61 -0.73 43.67
N THR A 6 31.61 0.10 42.63
CA THR A 6 30.55 1.02 42.27
C THR A 6 29.28 0.15 41.99
N PRO A 7 28.10 0.48 42.56
CA PRO A 7 26.90 -0.28 42.25
C PRO A 7 26.59 -0.15 40.76
N PRO A 8 26.11 -1.21 40.10
CA PRO A 8 25.71 -1.14 38.70
C PRO A 8 24.67 -0.04 38.54
N SER A 9 24.86 0.80 37.53
CA SER A 9 23.92 1.86 37.21
C SER A 9 22.57 1.23 36.80
N PHE A 10 21.48 1.74 37.35
CA PHE A 10 20.11 1.25 37.13
C PHE A 10 19.71 1.22 35.64
N GLU A 11 20.44 1.96 34.80
CA GLU A 11 20.25 1.99 33.34
C GLU A 11 20.66 0.70 32.59
N SER A 12 21.50 -0.16 33.24
CA SER A 12 21.98 -1.39 32.61
C SER A 12 21.00 -2.57 32.72
N GLU A 13 19.94 -2.45 33.52
CA GLU A 13 18.96 -3.52 33.76
C GLU A 13 17.61 -3.33 33.04
N LEU A 14 17.43 -2.24 32.28
CA LEU A 14 16.23 -2.12 31.46
C LEU A 14 16.35 -3.13 30.32
N PRO A 15 15.42 -4.13 30.22
CA PRO A 15 15.38 -5.01 29.07
C PRO A 15 15.31 -4.12 27.83
N GLY A 16 16.32 -4.23 26.96
CA GLY A 16 16.39 -3.42 25.74
C GLY A 16 15.04 -3.50 25.04
N ARG A 17 14.37 -2.35 24.88
CA ARG A 17 13.19 -2.27 24.03
C ARG A 17 13.56 -2.96 22.72
N PRO A 18 12.79 -3.93 22.22
CA PRO A 18 13.09 -4.53 20.92
C PRO A 18 13.24 -3.40 19.94
N GLY A 19 14.47 -3.18 19.46
CA GLY A 19 14.81 -2.06 18.58
C GLY A 19 13.88 -2.16 17.38
N ALA A 20 13.30 -1.04 16.98
CA ALA A 20 12.49 -1.01 15.77
C ALA A 20 13.32 -1.60 14.62
N ASN A 21 12.76 -2.54 13.90
CA ASN A 21 13.38 -3.19 12.77
C ASN A 21 12.83 -2.69 11.44
N TRP A 22 13.51 -2.98 10.34
CA TRP A 22 13.09 -2.55 9.01
C TRP A 22 11.69 -3.01 8.61
N ALA A 23 11.24 -4.18 9.09
CA ALA A 23 9.87 -4.64 8.81
C ALA A 23 8.82 -3.74 9.46
N ALA A 24 9.09 -3.22 10.68
CA ALA A 24 8.21 -2.24 11.33
C ALA A 24 8.25 -0.88 10.63
N LEU A 25 9.42 -0.48 10.12
CA LEU A 25 9.60 0.77 9.38
C LEU A 25 8.81 0.79 8.06
N LEU A 26 8.67 -0.35 7.41
CA LEU A 26 7.96 -0.46 6.12
C LEU A 26 6.43 -0.42 6.28
N LEU A 27 5.90 -0.64 7.49
CA LEU A 27 4.46 -0.67 7.72
C LEU A 27 3.75 0.66 7.39
N PRO A 28 4.22 1.85 7.84
CA PRO A 28 3.55 3.11 7.49
C PRO A 28 3.47 3.38 5.99
N PRO A 29 4.55 3.28 5.19
CA PRO A 29 4.46 3.49 3.75
C PRO A 29 3.60 2.42 3.04
N MET A 30 3.65 1.16 3.47
CA MET A 30 2.76 0.12 2.92
C MET A 30 1.28 0.44 3.19
N ALA A 31 0.95 0.86 4.41
CA ALA A 31 -0.40 1.25 4.77
C ALA A 31 -0.87 2.47 3.97
N ALA A 32 -0.01 3.49 3.83
CA ALA A 32 -0.33 4.67 3.05
C ALA A 32 -0.58 4.35 1.57
N LEU A 33 0.28 3.53 0.94
CA LEU A 33 0.12 3.09 -0.45
C LEU A 33 -1.19 2.31 -0.64
N SER A 34 -1.48 1.37 0.27
CA SER A 34 -2.69 0.56 0.20
C SER A 34 -3.97 1.39 0.39
N ILE A 35 -3.99 2.28 1.40
CA ILE A 35 -5.15 3.15 1.66
C ILE A 35 -5.30 4.21 0.57
N GLY A 36 -4.20 4.74 0.03
CA GLY A 36 -4.23 5.68 -1.08
C GLY A 36 -4.84 5.08 -2.35
N ALA A 37 -4.44 3.86 -2.72
CA ALA A 37 -5.04 3.11 -3.82
C ALA A 37 -6.54 2.83 -3.55
N ALA A 38 -6.88 2.38 -2.33
CA ALA A 38 -8.28 2.15 -1.93
C ALA A 38 -9.14 3.40 -2.10
N ALA A 39 -8.65 4.57 -1.68
CA ALA A 39 -9.40 5.83 -1.80
C ALA A 39 -9.68 6.19 -3.27
N ILE A 40 -8.70 5.99 -4.15
CA ILE A 40 -8.89 6.21 -5.60
C ILE A 40 -9.92 5.21 -6.15
N HIS A 41 -9.81 3.91 -5.84
CA HIS A 41 -10.77 2.92 -6.30
C HIS A 41 -12.18 3.17 -5.79
N PHE A 42 -12.37 3.62 -4.55
CA PHE A 42 -13.68 4.04 -4.06
C PHE A 42 -14.24 5.22 -4.86
N ALA A 43 -13.41 6.21 -5.20
CA ALA A 43 -13.86 7.39 -5.93
C ALA A 43 -14.41 7.04 -7.33
N VAL A 44 -13.76 6.11 -8.03
CA VAL A 44 -14.17 5.71 -9.39
C VAL A 44 -15.23 4.59 -9.42
N THR A 45 -15.55 3.96 -8.27
CA THR A 45 -16.45 2.81 -8.19
C THR A 45 -17.83 3.10 -8.77
N ALA A 46 -18.40 4.29 -8.52
CA ALA A 46 -19.73 4.66 -8.98
C ALA A 46 -19.81 4.74 -10.52
N GLU A 47 -18.81 5.31 -11.18
CA GLU A 47 -18.70 5.36 -12.64
C GLU A 47 -18.67 3.95 -13.23
N HIS A 48 -17.83 3.09 -12.70
CA HIS A 48 -17.70 1.71 -13.17
C HIS A 48 -18.98 0.89 -12.97
N PHE A 49 -19.79 1.18 -11.96
CA PHE A 49 -21.15 0.59 -11.86
C PHE A 49 -22.07 1.04 -12.98
N THR A 50 -21.94 2.28 -13.48
CA THR A 50 -22.77 2.75 -14.60
C THR A 50 -22.32 2.16 -15.94
N GLU A 51 -21.05 1.85 -16.12
CA GLU A 51 -20.52 1.19 -17.30
C GLU A 51 -20.93 -0.29 -17.35
N PHE A 52 -20.62 -1.03 -16.31
CA PHE A 52 -20.97 -2.44 -16.18
C PHE A 52 -20.92 -2.86 -14.70
N TRP A 53 -21.99 -3.46 -14.20
CA TRP A 53 -22.11 -3.80 -12.77
C TRP A 53 -20.92 -4.60 -12.20
N LEU A 54 -20.33 -5.50 -13.01
CA LEU A 54 -19.20 -6.34 -12.59
C LEU A 54 -17.92 -5.50 -12.37
N PHE A 55 -17.72 -4.44 -13.14
CA PHE A 55 -16.61 -3.51 -12.92
C PHE A 55 -16.76 -2.79 -11.59
N GLY A 56 -17.95 -2.24 -11.31
CA GLY A 56 -18.23 -1.62 -10.02
C GLY A 56 -18.01 -2.56 -8.84
N VAL A 57 -18.44 -3.83 -8.95
CA VAL A 57 -18.18 -4.86 -7.92
C VAL A 57 -16.69 -5.12 -7.76
N PHE A 58 -15.94 -5.23 -8.85
CA PHE A 58 -14.48 -5.42 -8.79
C PHE A 58 -13.79 -4.24 -8.07
N PHE A 59 -14.09 -3.00 -8.47
CA PHE A 59 -13.49 -1.82 -7.85
C PHE A 59 -13.87 -1.67 -6.37
N ALA A 60 -15.12 -1.93 -6.01
CA ALA A 60 -15.55 -1.95 -4.61
C ALA A 60 -14.81 -3.03 -3.80
N ALA A 61 -14.68 -4.24 -4.33
CA ALA A 61 -14.02 -5.34 -3.64
C ALA A 61 -12.53 -5.07 -3.41
N ILE A 62 -11.81 -4.59 -4.44
CA ILE A 62 -10.39 -4.26 -4.29
C ILE A 62 -10.17 -3.07 -3.36
N ALA A 63 -11.02 -2.04 -3.41
CA ALA A 63 -10.96 -0.90 -2.51
C ALA A 63 -11.14 -1.32 -1.05
N TRP A 64 -12.14 -2.12 -0.72
CA TRP A 64 -12.33 -2.67 0.62
C TRP A 64 -11.17 -3.55 1.06
N PHE A 65 -10.67 -4.41 0.17
CA PHE A 65 -9.50 -5.23 0.47
C PHE A 65 -8.29 -4.36 0.85
N GLN A 66 -7.96 -3.37 0.03
CA GLN A 66 -6.81 -2.49 0.24
C GLN A 66 -6.97 -1.59 1.48
N ALA A 67 -8.19 -1.16 1.81
CA ALA A 67 -8.47 -0.39 3.02
C ALA A 67 -8.29 -1.22 4.31
N LEU A 68 -8.70 -2.49 4.29
CA LEU A 68 -8.69 -3.37 5.47
C LEU A 68 -7.40 -4.16 5.64
N TRP A 69 -6.68 -4.45 4.55
CA TRP A 69 -5.47 -5.26 4.59
C TRP A 69 -4.39 -4.72 5.56
N PRO A 70 -4.09 -3.39 5.66
CA PRO A 70 -3.10 -2.90 6.59
C PRO A 70 -3.41 -3.25 8.05
N LEU A 71 -4.68 -3.26 8.44
CA LEU A 71 -5.13 -3.68 9.77
C LEU A 71 -4.91 -5.18 9.97
N ALA A 72 -5.25 -5.98 8.97
CA ALA A 72 -4.99 -7.42 8.99
C ALA A 72 -3.49 -7.72 9.11
N TYR A 73 -2.65 -7.01 8.36
CA TYR A 73 -1.20 -7.18 8.43
C TYR A 73 -0.63 -6.71 9.77
N LEU A 74 -1.14 -5.63 10.35
CA LEU A 74 -0.75 -5.18 11.68
C LEU A 74 -1.06 -6.24 12.75
N ARG A 75 -2.20 -6.93 12.63
CA ARG A 75 -2.62 -8.00 13.56
C ARG A 75 -1.88 -9.31 13.34
N TRP A 76 -1.57 -9.64 12.08
CA TRP A 76 -0.91 -10.87 11.66
C TRP A 76 0.20 -10.58 10.63
N PRO A 77 1.39 -10.11 11.07
CA PRO A 77 2.50 -9.75 10.17
C PRO A 77 3.22 -11.01 9.65
N THR A 78 2.51 -11.82 8.89
CA THR A 78 3.01 -13.09 8.34
C THR A 78 3.37 -12.95 6.86
N ARG A 79 4.11 -13.94 6.34
CA ARG A 79 4.38 -14.04 4.90
C ARG A 79 3.12 -14.36 4.10
N ILE A 80 2.15 -15.03 4.73
CA ILE A 80 0.87 -15.35 4.09
C ILE A 80 0.06 -14.07 3.87
N THR A 81 -0.10 -13.23 4.92
CA THR A 81 -0.82 -11.95 4.79
C THR A 81 -0.15 -11.00 3.81
N ALA A 82 1.19 -10.96 3.76
CA ALA A 82 1.94 -10.22 2.75
C ALA A 82 1.75 -10.82 1.34
N GLY A 83 1.76 -12.14 1.21
CA GLY A 83 1.57 -12.85 -0.05
C GLY A 83 0.17 -12.66 -0.64
N ILE A 84 -0.87 -12.64 0.19
CA ILE A 84 -2.25 -12.36 -0.24
C ILE A 84 -2.34 -10.94 -0.81
N ALA A 85 -1.76 -9.95 -0.13
CA ALA A 85 -1.75 -8.59 -0.63
C ALA A 85 -0.93 -8.44 -1.91
N LEU A 86 0.23 -9.11 -1.98
CA LEU A 86 1.05 -9.14 -3.21
C LEU A 86 0.24 -9.70 -4.38
N ALA A 87 -0.44 -10.82 -4.20
CA ALA A 87 -1.24 -11.45 -5.25
C ALA A 87 -2.41 -10.56 -5.69
N ALA A 88 -3.13 -9.93 -4.75
CA ALA A 88 -4.25 -9.06 -5.06
C ALA A 88 -3.79 -7.81 -5.83
N ASN A 89 -2.81 -7.06 -5.30
CA ASN A 89 -2.33 -5.84 -5.97
C ASN A 89 -1.65 -6.14 -7.30
N LEU A 90 -0.84 -7.20 -7.40
CA LEU A 90 -0.24 -7.62 -8.68
C LEU A 90 -1.31 -8.00 -9.70
N GLY A 91 -2.37 -8.71 -9.27
CA GLY A 91 -3.50 -9.05 -10.13
C GLY A 91 -4.20 -7.80 -10.67
N THR A 92 -4.42 -6.78 -9.83
CA THR A 92 -5.00 -5.50 -10.24
C THR A 92 -4.11 -4.76 -11.25
N VAL A 93 -2.81 -4.65 -11.00
CA VAL A 93 -1.85 -4.02 -11.92
C VAL A 93 -1.79 -4.77 -13.26
N LEU A 94 -1.79 -6.11 -13.24
CA LEU A 94 -1.78 -6.90 -14.47
C LEU A 94 -3.08 -6.76 -15.24
N LEU A 95 -4.23 -6.71 -14.56
CA LEU A 95 -5.52 -6.47 -15.21
C LEU A 95 -5.57 -5.06 -15.80
N TRP A 96 -5.11 -4.04 -15.07
CA TRP A 96 -4.96 -2.68 -15.58
C TRP A 96 -4.11 -2.63 -16.86
N ALA A 97 -2.93 -3.25 -16.84
CA ALA A 97 -2.07 -3.31 -18.03
C ALA A 97 -2.78 -4.05 -19.20
N TRP A 98 -3.45 -5.17 -18.90
CA TRP A 98 -4.20 -5.92 -19.92
C TRP A 98 -5.25 -5.05 -20.60
N THR A 99 -6.08 -4.32 -19.86
CA THR A 99 -7.17 -3.49 -20.43
C THR A 99 -6.62 -2.32 -21.28
N ARG A 100 -5.36 -1.88 -21.08
CA ARG A 100 -4.73 -0.81 -21.87
C ARG A 100 -4.03 -1.33 -23.13
N PHE A 101 -3.49 -2.54 -23.11
CA PHE A 101 -2.70 -3.06 -24.23
C PHE A 101 -3.46 -4.09 -25.08
N VAL A 102 -4.41 -4.82 -24.51
CA VAL A 102 -5.15 -5.91 -25.18
C VAL A 102 -6.62 -5.54 -25.33
N GLY A 103 -7.17 -4.78 -24.41
CA GLY A 103 -8.57 -4.38 -24.36
C GLY A 103 -9.33 -5.03 -23.21
N ILE A 104 -10.55 -4.55 -23.00
CA ILE A 104 -11.45 -5.01 -21.94
C ILE A 104 -11.83 -6.47 -22.17
N PRO A 105 -11.66 -7.38 -21.16
CA PRO A 105 -11.88 -8.81 -21.38
C PRO A 105 -13.36 -9.23 -21.37
N LEU A 106 -14.25 -8.40 -20.82
CA LEU A 106 -15.69 -8.68 -20.69
C LEU A 106 -16.51 -7.39 -20.64
N GLY A 107 -17.83 -7.53 -20.77
CA GLY A 107 -18.77 -6.41 -20.68
C GLY A 107 -19.12 -5.81 -22.04
N PRO A 108 -19.77 -4.64 -22.06
CA PRO A 108 -20.26 -4.03 -23.29
C PRO A 108 -19.15 -3.56 -24.25
N SER A 109 -17.96 -3.26 -23.73
CA SER A 109 -16.81 -2.72 -24.49
C SER A 109 -15.70 -3.76 -24.66
N VAL A 110 -16.05 -5.04 -24.85
CA VAL A 110 -15.06 -6.13 -25.05
C VAL A 110 -14.16 -5.82 -26.24
N GLY A 111 -12.86 -5.90 -26.03
CA GLY A 111 -11.81 -5.65 -27.04
C GLY A 111 -11.40 -4.20 -27.18
N ASP A 112 -12.10 -3.25 -26.59
CA ASP A 112 -11.72 -1.85 -26.63
C ASP A 112 -10.62 -1.58 -25.57
N ALA A 113 -9.54 -0.91 -26.00
CA ALA A 113 -8.49 -0.49 -25.08
C ALA A 113 -8.92 0.78 -24.33
N GLU A 114 -8.77 0.75 -23.01
CA GLU A 114 -9.10 1.91 -22.19
C GLU A 114 -8.02 2.99 -22.25
N VAL A 115 -8.42 4.25 -22.17
CA VAL A 115 -7.53 5.39 -22.09
C VAL A 115 -6.91 5.46 -20.67
N VAL A 116 -5.63 5.81 -20.61
CA VAL A 116 -4.92 5.96 -19.34
C VAL A 116 -5.30 7.26 -18.67
N GLY A 117 -5.96 7.18 -17.52
CA GLY A 117 -6.31 8.33 -16.67
C GLY A 117 -5.27 8.61 -15.58
N VAL A 118 -5.36 9.81 -14.99
CA VAL A 118 -4.48 10.20 -13.85
C VAL A 118 -4.76 9.34 -12.62
N ALA A 119 -6.04 9.03 -12.35
CA ALA A 119 -6.45 8.15 -11.26
C ALA A 119 -5.87 6.74 -11.43
N ASP A 120 -5.94 6.19 -12.63
CA ASP A 120 -5.38 4.89 -12.99
C ASP A 120 -3.86 4.81 -12.75
N LEU A 121 -3.13 5.82 -13.25
CA LEU A 121 -1.68 5.87 -13.07
C LEU A 121 -1.29 5.98 -11.60
N ALA A 122 -2.02 6.77 -10.82
CA ALA A 122 -1.74 6.92 -9.39
C ALA A 122 -2.03 5.62 -8.63
N ALA A 123 -3.20 4.99 -8.84
CA ALA A 123 -3.55 3.74 -8.20
C ALA A 123 -2.57 2.61 -8.58
N SER A 124 -2.33 2.39 -9.87
CA SER A 124 -1.39 1.37 -10.36
C SER A 124 0.05 1.64 -9.92
N GLY A 125 0.45 2.92 -9.81
CA GLY A 125 1.74 3.32 -9.26
C GLY A 125 1.88 2.94 -7.78
N PHE A 126 0.87 3.21 -6.96
CA PHE A 126 0.84 2.82 -5.54
C PHE A 126 0.88 1.30 -5.38
N GLU A 127 0.08 0.58 -6.15
CA GLU A 127 0.03 -0.88 -6.13
C GLU A 127 1.37 -1.51 -6.56
N THR A 128 2.02 -0.95 -7.58
CA THR A 128 3.33 -1.42 -8.05
C THR A 128 4.41 -1.22 -6.98
N LEU A 129 4.46 -0.04 -6.34
CA LEU A 129 5.37 0.22 -5.23
C LEU A 129 5.10 -0.70 -4.05
N LEU A 130 3.81 -0.88 -3.71
CA LEU A 130 3.40 -1.80 -2.65
C LEU A 130 3.82 -3.24 -2.96
N CYS A 131 3.64 -3.72 -4.20
CA CYS A 131 4.10 -5.03 -4.64
C CYS A 131 5.62 -5.20 -4.45
N GLY A 132 6.41 -4.18 -4.79
CA GLY A 132 7.86 -4.19 -4.56
C GLY A 132 8.23 -4.39 -3.08
N ILE A 133 7.57 -3.66 -2.18
CA ILE A 133 7.81 -3.81 -0.73
C ILE A 133 7.33 -5.18 -0.23
N LEU A 134 6.14 -5.61 -0.65
CA LEU A 134 5.57 -6.91 -0.24
C LEU A 134 6.44 -8.08 -0.70
N LEU A 135 7.03 -7.99 -1.90
CA LEU A 135 7.96 -9.02 -2.39
C LEU A 135 9.15 -9.19 -1.45
N LEU A 136 9.73 -8.08 -0.93
CA LEU A 136 10.82 -8.16 0.06
C LEU A 136 10.39 -8.89 1.34
N LEU A 137 9.13 -8.74 1.75
CA LEU A 137 8.59 -9.37 2.97
C LEU A 137 8.20 -10.85 2.75
N VAL A 138 7.85 -11.24 1.53
CA VAL A 138 7.51 -12.63 1.18
C VAL A 138 8.76 -13.49 1.04
N VAL A 139 9.87 -12.96 0.53
CA VAL A 139 11.14 -13.69 0.35
C VAL A 139 11.80 -13.96 1.71
N PRO A 140 11.97 -15.25 2.14
CA PRO A 140 12.42 -15.58 3.50
C PRO A 140 13.77 -14.98 3.87
N ALA A 141 14.75 -15.08 2.97
CA ALA A 141 16.11 -14.61 3.20
C ALA A 141 16.19 -13.06 3.36
N VAL A 142 15.37 -12.32 2.61
CA VAL A 142 15.30 -10.86 2.70
C VAL A 142 14.58 -10.46 3.99
N ARG A 143 13.41 -11.07 4.25
CA ARG A 143 12.62 -10.80 5.46
C ARG A 143 13.42 -11.04 6.74
N SER A 144 14.18 -12.14 6.84
CA SER A 144 15.00 -12.41 8.02
C SER A 144 16.07 -11.35 8.25
N ARG A 145 16.69 -10.83 7.20
CA ARG A 145 17.63 -9.71 7.29
C ARG A 145 16.95 -8.42 7.76
N LEU A 146 15.78 -8.08 7.19
CA LEU A 146 15.00 -6.90 7.58
C LEU A 146 14.58 -6.96 9.05
N LEU A 147 14.22 -8.13 9.57
CA LEU A 147 13.87 -8.32 10.98
C LEU A 147 15.08 -8.21 11.93
N ALA A 148 16.25 -8.62 11.47
CA ALA A 148 17.48 -8.63 12.28
C ALA A 148 18.22 -7.29 12.29
N THR A 149 17.99 -6.41 11.30
CA THR A 149 18.74 -5.16 11.15
C THR A 149 18.05 -4.03 11.92
N PRO A 150 18.74 -3.37 12.87
CA PRO A 150 18.19 -2.23 13.59
C PRO A 150 18.02 -1.02 12.67
N VAL A 151 17.05 -0.18 12.98
CA VAL A 151 16.69 1.00 12.19
C VAL A 151 17.21 2.28 12.84
N SER A 152 17.81 3.17 12.06
CA SER A 152 18.23 4.49 12.50
C SER A 152 17.03 5.47 12.61
N ARG A 153 17.20 6.55 13.39
CA ARG A 153 16.18 7.60 13.48
C ARG A 153 15.90 8.29 12.13
N SER A 154 16.94 8.47 11.31
CA SER A 154 16.82 9.06 9.97
C SER A 154 15.95 8.22 9.03
N ALA A 155 15.98 6.89 9.14
CA ALA A 155 15.12 6.01 8.36
C ALA A 155 13.63 6.16 8.72
N TRP A 156 13.29 6.43 9.98
CA TRP A 156 11.93 6.76 10.41
C TRP A 156 11.42 8.06 9.80
N ILE A 157 12.28 9.09 9.71
CA ILE A 157 11.93 10.35 9.03
C ILE A 157 11.66 10.10 7.55
N GLY A 158 12.49 9.28 6.89
CA GLY A 158 12.27 8.89 5.49
C GLY A 158 10.95 8.12 5.30
N SER A 159 10.61 7.19 6.19
CA SER A 159 9.33 6.48 6.15
C SER A 159 8.14 7.44 6.29
N GLY A 160 8.20 8.38 7.24
CA GLY A 160 7.15 9.41 7.42
C GLY A 160 7.02 10.34 6.21
N PHE A 161 8.12 10.72 5.57
CA PHE A 161 8.10 11.52 4.34
C PHE A 161 7.31 10.82 3.22
N TRP A 162 7.54 9.52 3.00
CA TRP A 162 6.80 8.77 2.00
C TRP A 162 5.29 8.72 2.28
N VAL A 163 4.89 8.59 3.54
CA VAL A 163 3.46 8.67 3.91
C VAL A 163 2.87 10.01 3.49
N VAL A 164 3.57 11.12 3.78
CA VAL A 164 3.11 12.46 3.38
C VAL A 164 2.98 12.60 1.86
N VAL A 165 3.97 12.10 1.11
CA VAL A 165 3.96 12.13 -0.36
C VAL A 165 2.75 11.36 -0.91
N VAL A 166 2.50 10.15 -0.43
CA VAL A 166 1.35 9.33 -0.88
C VAL A 166 0.03 10.02 -0.55
N VAL A 167 -0.13 10.55 0.66
CA VAL A 167 -1.34 11.29 1.06
C VAL A 167 -1.55 12.52 0.17
N ALA A 168 -0.49 13.28 -0.10
CA ALA A 168 -0.58 14.46 -0.97
C ALA A 168 -1.00 14.10 -2.40
N ILE A 169 -0.41 13.06 -3.00
CA ILE A 169 -0.77 12.57 -4.33
C ILE A 169 -2.23 12.09 -4.34
N THR A 170 -2.64 11.28 -3.35
CA THR A 170 -4.02 10.80 -3.26
C THR A 170 -5.01 11.95 -3.19
N THR A 171 -4.76 12.94 -2.31
CA THR A 171 -5.64 14.10 -2.16
C THR A 171 -5.73 14.91 -3.45
N TRP A 172 -4.60 15.10 -4.13
CA TRP A 172 -4.58 15.81 -5.41
C TRP A 172 -5.37 15.09 -6.50
N VAL A 173 -5.20 13.78 -6.63
CA VAL A 173 -5.94 12.96 -7.61
C VAL A 173 -7.45 13.00 -7.34
N LEU A 174 -7.86 12.86 -6.07
CA LEU A 174 -9.28 12.93 -5.69
C LEU A 174 -9.88 14.31 -5.95
N ALA A 175 -9.12 15.38 -5.75
CA ALA A 175 -9.56 16.75 -6.05
C ALA A 175 -9.76 16.98 -7.55
N LEU A 176 -8.88 16.42 -8.40
CA LEU A 176 -9.05 16.46 -9.87
C LEU A 176 -10.30 15.70 -10.30
N HIS A 177 -10.45 14.47 -9.83
CA HIS A 177 -11.61 13.64 -10.17
C HIS A 177 -12.93 14.28 -9.73
N GLY A 178 -13.00 14.87 -8.55
CA GLY A 178 -14.19 15.59 -8.07
C GLY A 178 -14.53 16.84 -8.91
N ASN A 179 -13.54 17.53 -9.46
CA ASN A 179 -13.77 18.68 -10.34
C ASN A 179 -14.33 18.24 -11.71
N ASP A 180 -13.84 17.14 -12.27
CA ASP A 180 -14.32 16.61 -13.56
C ASP A 180 -15.80 16.19 -13.47
N ILE A 181 -16.22 15.55 -12.38
CA ILE A 181 -17.63 15.20 -12.14
C ILE A 181 -18.53 16.46 -12.06
N MET A 182 -18.06 17.53 -11.39
CA MET A 182 -18.83 18.76 -11.28
C MET A 182 -19.00 19.48 -12.63
N VAL A 183 -18.01 19.40 -13.52
CA VAL A 183 -18.06 20.01 -14.85
C VAL A 183 -19.01 19.26 -15.79
N MET A 184 -19.09 17.94 -15.68
CA MET A 184 -19.99 17.11 -16.52
C MET A 184 -21.46 17.12 -16.05
N GLY A 185 -21.74 17.57 -14.83
CA GLY A 185 -23.09 17.64 -14.24
C GLY A 185 -23.91 18.89 -14.63
N HIS A 186 -23.40 19.74 -15.53
CA HIS A 186 -24.06 20.90 -16.12
C HIS A 186 -24.25 20.71 -17.63
#